data_fc6adf010fe9bfbcffde0b21b1f1482a
#
_entry.id   fc6adf010fe9bfbcffde0b21b1f1482a
#
_cell.length_a   1.000
_cell.length_b   1.000
_cell.length_c   1.000
_cell.angle_alpha   90.00
_cell.angle_beta   90.00
_cell.angle_gamma   90.00
#
_symmetry.space_group_name_H-M   'P 1'
#
loop_
_entity.id
_entity.type
_entity.pdbx_description
1 polymer ?
#
loop_
_entity_poly.entity_id
_entity_poly.type
_entity_poly.pdbx_seq_one_letter_code
_entity_poly.pdbx_strand_id
1 'polypeptide(L)'
;SFNLAGFLYDEDYLREQIYLMMLDFSEAERDGMTAEDYLGKNPKKLMKEMLKEAPRSSIKESLLTPILVLAVLRYYQLLGDFSKGPLLTVNLLTFLGQLLLFLVGFGLVATILRWGLVQDSPKMKIGTYIVVGSIVLLVVLGYVGMASFIQEGAFYLLAPWDSFLVFTLSLVISIWNWKEAVFR
;
A
#
# COMPACT_ATOMS: atom_id res chain seq x y z
N SER A 1 5.48 7.30 12.14
CA SER A 1 4.87 8.07 11.02
C SER A 1 5.73 8.11 9.74
N PHE A 2 7.01 7.74 9.83
CA PHE A 2 7.94 7.74 8.68
C PHE A 2 7.60 6.65 7.65
N ASN A 3 7.21 5.47 8.09
CA ASN A 3 6.84 4.35 7.22
C ASN A 3 5.64 4.64 6.28
N LEU A 4 4.73 5.51 6.70
CA LEU A 4 3.57 5.89 5.88
C LEU A 4 3.95 6.92 4.80
N ALA A 5 4.93 7.77 5.07
CA ALA A 5 5.41 8.75 4.11
C ALA A 5 6.19 8.07 2.98
N GLY A 6 7.06 7.10 3.27
CA GLY A 6 7.81 6.34 2.25
C GLY A 6 6.91 5.54 1.30
N PHE A 7 5.72 5.13 1.75
CA PHE A 7 4.75 4.48 0.88
C PHE A 7 4.04 5.43 -0.12
N LEU A 8 3.91 6.71 0.24
CA LEU A 8 3.16 7.71 -0.53
C LEU A 8 4.06 8.63 -1.38
N TYR A 9 5.32 8.74 -1.02
CA TYR A 9 6.31 9.60 -1.65
C TYR A 9 7.55 8.79 -2.02
N ASP A 10 8.38 9.32 -2.90
CA ASP A 10 9.65 8.71 -3.30
C ASP A 10 10.56 8.54 -2.05
N GLU A 11 10.84 7.29 -1.70
CA GLU A 11 11.60 6.96 -0.49
C GLU A 11 13.08 7.34 -0.63
N ASP A 12 13.64 7.17 -1.83
CA ASP A 12 15.04 7.50 -2.09
C ASP A 12 15.25 9.01 -2.00
N TYR A 13 14.34 9.80 -2.57
CA TYR A 13 14.37 11.25 -2.42
C TYR A 13 14.27 11.67 -0.95
N LEU A 14 13.36 11.09 -0.18
CA LEU A 14 13.21 11.42 1.24
C LEU A 14 14.45 11.02 2.04
N ARG A 15 15.06 9.88 1.75
CA ARG A 15 16.31 9.45 2.39
C ARG A 15 17.46 10.41 2.09
N GLU A 16 17.60 10.80 0.83
CA GLU A 16 18.63 11.75 0.39
C GLU A 16 18.47 13.10 1.09
N GLN A 17 17.25 13.64 1.14
CA GLN A 17 16.99 14.92 1.81
C GLN A 17 17.29 14.85 3.32
N ILE A 18 16.95 13.74 3.97
CA ILE A 18 17.28 13.54 5.40
C ILE A 18 18.76 13.40 5.59
N TYR A 19 19.45 12.67 4.72
CA TYR A 19 20.89 12.52 4.79
C TYR A 19 21.61 13.86 4.65
N LEU A 20 21.24 14.69 3.67
CA LEU A 20 21.77 16.03 3.47
C LEU A 20 21.51 16.90 4.69
N MET A 21 20.29 16.89 5.23
CA MET A 21 19.95 17.64 6.43
C MET A 21 20.74 17.19 7.66
N MET A 22 21.03 15.88 7.79
CA MET A 22 21.89 15.38 8.89
C MET A 22 23.35 15.80 8.72
N LEU A 23 23.82 15.87 7.48
CA LEU A 23 25.19 16.34 7.18
C LEU A 23 25.33 17.81 7.55
N ASP A 24 24.42 18.66 7.08
CA ASP A 24 24.40 20.10 7.38
C ASP A 24 24.26 20.34 8.88
N PHE A 25 23.43 19.55 9.56
CA PHE A 25 23.29 19.63 11.02
C PHE A 25 24.60 19.28 11.74
N SER A 26 25.31 18.25 11.26
CA SER A 26 26.62 17.87 11.85
C SER A 26 27.66 18.96 11.69
N GLU A 27 27.64 19.73 10.60
CA GLU A 27 28.52 20.89 10.40
C GLU A 27 28.11 22.04 11.33
N ALA A 28 26.82 22.34 11.43
CA ALA A 28 26.29 23.38 12.31
C ALA A 28 26.57 23.09 13.80
N GLU A 29 26.54 21.81 14.22
CA GLU A 29 26.89 21.39 15.57
C GLU A 29 28.39 21.64 15.88
N ARG A 30 29.27 21.45 14.90
CA ARG A 30 30.70 21.77 15.04
C ARG A 30 30.94 23.27 15.24
N ASP A 31 30.07 24.10 14.64
CA ASP A 31 30.11 25.56 14.80
C ASP A 31 29.39 26.03 16.07
N GLY A 32 28.94 25.09 16.94
CA GLY A 32 28.31 25.39 18.23
C GLY A 32 26.83 25.69 18.15
N MET A 33 26.14 25.46 17.01
CA MET A 33 24.70 25.58 16.88
C MET A 33 23.98 24.45 17.60
N THR A 34 22.87 24.77 18.25
CA THR A 34 22.00 23.73 18.82
C THR A 34 21.02 23.18 17.77
N ALA A 35 20.46 21.98 18.02
CA ALA A 35 19.44 21.42 17.15
C ALA A 35 18.22 22.33 17.01
N GLU A 36 17.90 23.12 18.04
CA GLU A 36 16.77 24.05 18.05
C GLU A 36 17.07 25.30 17.18
N ASP A 37 18.33 25.74 17.17
CA ASP A 37 18.77 26.85 16.33
C ASP A 37 18.78 26.47 14.84
N TYR A 38 19.21 25.24 14.52
CA TYR A 38 19.29 24.73 13.15
C TYR A 38 17.91 24.33 12.57
N LEU A 39 17.14 23.51 13.29
CA LEU A 39 15.83 23.01 12.84
C LEU A 39 14.71 24.03 13.04
N GLY A 40 14.99 25.11 13.79
CA GLY A 40 14.00 26.08 14.19
C GLY A 40 13.03 25.56 15.26
N LYS A 41 12.17 26.44 15.77
CA LYS A 41 11.23 26.14 16.86
C LYS A 41 10.18 25.08 16.52
N ASN A 42 10.05 24.69 15.25
CA ASN A 42 8.99 23.75 14.83
C ASN A 42 9.48 22.75 13.77
N PRO A 43 10.21 21.68 14.17
CA PRO A 43 10.72 20.67 13.25
C PRO A 43 9.59 19.93 12.47
N LYS A 44 8.37 19.91 13.01
CA LYS A 44 7.22 19.34 12.30
C LYS A 44 6.81 20.17 11.07
N LYS A 45 7.00 21.48 11.11
CA LYS A 45 6.72 22.35 9.97
C LYS A 45 7.72 22.10 8.84
N LEU A 46 9.00 21.99 9.17
CA LEU A 46 10.05 21.67 8.22
C LEU A 46 9.77 20.34 7.51
N MET A 47 9.46 19.27 8.26
CA MET A 47 9.11 17.98 7.69
C MET A 47 7.90 18.03 6.75
N LYS A 48 6.91 18.87 7.05
CA LYS A 48 5.75 19.05 6.17
C LYS A 48 6.08 19.78 4.87
N GLU A 49 6.96 20.77 4.94
CA GLU A 49 7.46 21.47 3.76
C GLU A 49 8.22 20.51 2.86
N MET A 50 9.11 19.68 3.42
CA MET A 50 9.78 18.61 2.68
C MET A 50 8.79 17.64 2.03
N LEU A 51 7.74 17.20 2.73
CA LEU A 51 6.74 16.31 2.17
C LEU A 51 5.89 16.95 1.06
N LYS A 52 5.70 18.28 1.09
CA LYS A 52 4.99 18.99 0.01
C LYS A 52 5.79 19.04 -1.28
N GLU A 53 7.10 19.14 -1.17
CA GLU A 53 8.03 19.20 -2.30
C GLU A 53 8.45 17.82 -2.80
N ALA A 54 8.28 16.79 -1.97
CA ALA A 54 8.66 15.43 -2.29
C ALA A 54 7.88 14.89 -3.51
N PRO A 55 8.58 14.32 -4.50
CA PRO A 55 7.95 13.68 -5.64
C PRO A 55 7.10 12.49 -5.18
N ARG A 56 6.13 12.13 -6.00
CA ARG A 56 5.29 10.97 -5.73
C ARG A 56 6.11 9.70 -5.94
N SER A 57 5.87 8.72 -5.09
CA SER A 57 6.37 7.36 -5.28
C SER A 57 6.02 6.85 -6.70
N SER A 58 6.91 6.09 -7.29
CA SER A 58 6.70 5.49 -8.61
C SER A 58 5.40 4.67 -8.63
N ILE A 59 4.67 4.71 -9.75
CA ILE A 59 3.45 3.91 -9.94
C ILE A 59 3.75 2.43 -9.71
N LYS A 60 4.93 1.94 -10.14
CA LYS A 60 5.35 0.54 -9.94
C LYS A 60 5.46 0.18 -8.47
N GLU A 61 6.10 1.02 -7.66
CA GLU A 61 6.27 0.82 -6.22
C GLU A 61 4.94 0.93 -5.48
N SER A 62 4.14 1.92 -5.84
CA SER A 62 2.80 2.13 -5.24
C SER A 62 1.83 0.98 -5.53
N LEU A 63 1.94 0.30 -6.68
CA LEU A 63 1.07 -0.82 -7.05
C LEU A 63 1.54 -2.17 -6.52
N LEU A 64 2.83 -2.32 -6.23
CA LEU A 64 3.38 -3.62 -5.80
C LEU A 64 2.73 -4.12 -4.51
N THR A 65 2.61 -3.28 -3.50
CA THR A 65 2.01 -3.65 -2.21
C THR A 65 0.53 -4.04 -2.34
N PRO A 66 -0.35 -3.25 -3.00
CA PRO A 66 -1.74 -3.65 -3.17
C PRO A 66 -1.90 -4.93 -4.01
N ILE A 67 -1.08 -5.13 -5.03
CA ILE A 67 -1.09 -6.37 -5.82
C ILE A 67 -0.71 -7.56 -4.95
N LEU A 68 0.29 -7.44 -4.09
CA LEU A 68 0.72 -8.49 -3.19
C LEU A 68 -0.37 -8.84 -2.16
N VAL A 69 -1.01 -7.83 -1.56
CA VAL A 69 -2.13 -8.04 -0.62
C VAL A 69 -3.29 -8.75 -1.33
N LEU A 70 -3.60 -8.32 -2.55
CA LEU A 70 -4.65 -8.96 -3.35
C LEU A 70 -4.30 -10.42 -3.70
N ALA A 71 -3.05 -10.70 -4.04
CA ALA A 71 -2.57 -12.04 -4.32
C ALA A 71 -2.70 -12.97 -3.10
N VAL A 72 -2.37 -12.47 -1.89
CA VAL A 72 -2.53 -13.20 -0.64
C VAL A 72 -4.00 -13.48 -0.34
N LEU A 73 -4.90 -12.49 -0.49
CA LEU A 73 -6.33 -12.67 -0.30
C LEU A 73 -6.90 -13.72 -1.28
N ARG A 74 -6.43 -13.69 -2.53
CA ARG A 74 -6.81 -14.67 -3.54
C ARG A 74 -6.30 -16.07 -3.22
N TYR A 75 -5.10 -16.17 -2.74
CA TYR A 75 -4.54 -17.44 -2.29
C TYR A 75 -5.40 -18.09 -1.19
N TYR A 76 -5.83 -17.31 -0.19
CA TYR A 76 -6.75 -17.80 0.85
C TYR A 76 -8.10 -18.22 0.31
N GLN A 77 -8.67 -17.49 -0.65
CA GLN A 77 -9.91 -17.90 -1.31
C GLN A 77 -9.77 -19.22 -2.05
N LEU A 78 -8.70 -19.38 -2.82
CA LEU A 78 -8.39 -20.62 -3.54
C LEU A 78 -8.21 -21.79 -2.58
N LEU A 79 -7.53 -21.60 -1.44
CA LEU A 79 -7.41 -22.64 -0.40
C LEU A 79 -8.78 -23.08 0.13
N GLY A 80 -9.73 -22.15 0.32
CA GLY A 80 -11.10 -22.50 0.72
C GLY A 80 -11.85 -23.30 -0.33
N ASP A 81 -11.63 -23.05 -1.60
CA ASP A 81 -12.28 -23.77 -2.70
C ASP A 81 -11.68 -25.18 -2.92
N PHE A 82 -10.46 -25.39 -2.51
CA PHE A 82 -9.81 -26.71 -2.50
C PHE A 82 -10.57 -27.78 -1.73
N SER A 83 -11.21 -27.40 -0.63
CA SER A 83 -12.00 -28.32 0.18
C SER A 83 -13.29 -28.79 -0.52
N LYS A 84 -13.68 -28.16 -1.63
CA LYS A 84 -14.95 -28.41 -2.32
C LYS A 84 -14.85 -29.39 -3.50
N GLY A 85 -13.65 -29.67 -3.99
CA GLY A 85 -13.46 -30.63 -5.10
C GLY A 85 -12.09 -30.60 -5.76
N PRO A 86 -11.81 -31.52 -6.69
CA PRO A 86 -10.50 -31.67 -7.32
C PRO A 86 -10.20 -30.60 -8.39
N LEU A 87 -11.16 -29.76 -8.74
CA LEU A 87 -11.04 -28.71 -9.74
C LEU A 87 -11.33 -27.36 -9.10
N LEU A 88 -10.45 -26.40 -9.36
CA LEU A 88 -10.66 -25.02 -8.94
C LEU A 88 -11.60 -24.33 -9.93
N THR A 89 -12.69 -23.78 -9.41
CA THR A 89 -13.63 -22.97 -10.18
C THR A 89 -13.39 -21.50 -9.89
N VAL A 90 -12.95 -20.74 -10.88
CA VAL A 90 -12.73 -19.28 -10.74
C VAL A 90 -13.78 -18.55 -11.55
N ASN A 91 -14.59 -17.73 -10.91
CA ASN A 91 -15.48 -16.82 -11.58
C ASN A 91 -14.70 -15.58 -12.04
N LEU A 92 -14.47 -15.45 -13.35
CA LEU A 92 -13.67 -14.38 -13.93
C LEU A 92 -14.27 -12.99 -13.65
N LEU A 93 -15.60 -12.86 -13.69
CA LEU A 93 -16.27 -11.58 -13.44
C LEU A 93 -16.09 -11.12 -11.98
N THR A 94 -16.28 -12.04 -11.03
CA THR A 94 -16.00 -11.77 -9.60
C THR A 94 -14.54 -11.39 -9.41
N PHE A 95 -13.62 -12.11 -10.08
CA PHE A 95 -12.18 -11.83 -9.99
C PHE A 95 -11.84 -10.41 -10.48
N LEU A 96 -12.28 -10.04 -11.67
CA LEU A 96 -12.02 -8.73 -12.25
C LEU A 96 -12.70 -7.60 -11.46
N GLY A 97 -13.93 -7.84 -11.00
CA GLY A 97 -14.68 -6.87 -10.19
C GLY A 97 -13.99 -6.60 -8.85
N GLN A 98 -13.53 -7.63 -8.17
CA GLN A 98 -12.81 -7.49 -6.90
C GLN A 98 -11.43 -6.84 -7.08
N LEU A 99 -10.73 -7.14 -8.18
CA LEU A 99 -9.46 -6.48 -8.54
C LEU A 99 -9.68 -4.97 -8.73
N LEU A 100 -10.67 -4.61 -9.53
CA LEU A 100 -11.00 -3.20 -9.79
C LEU A 100 -11.41 -2.47 -8.51
N LEU A 101 -12.30 -3.06 -7.72
CA LEU A 101 -12.75 -2.50 -6.44
C LEU A 101 -11.58 -2.24 -5.49
N PHE A 102 -10.65 -3.20 -5.41
CA PHE A 102 -9.48 -3.09 -4.56
C PHE A 102 -8.52 -1.97 -5.03
N LEU A 103 -8.22 -1.92 -6.33
CA LEU A 103 -7.32 -0.90 -6.90
C LEU A 103 -7.90 0.52 -6.75
N VAL A 104 -9.20 0.68 -7.00
CA VAL A 104 -9.88 1.98 -6.82
C VAL A 104 -9.89 2.37 -5.34
N GLY A 105 -10.28 1.46 -4.45
CA GLY A 105 -10.30 1.69 -3.01
C GLY A 105 -8.91 2.06 -2.47
N PHE A 106 -7.87 1.36 -2.91
CA PHE A 106 -6.50 1.65 -2.55
C PHE A 106 -6.06 3.04 -3.02
N GLY A 107 -6.34 3.40 -4.27
CA GLY A 107 -6.04 4.73 -4.82
C GLY A 107 -6.71 5.85 -4.04
N LEU A 108 -7.98 5.67 -3.65
CA LEU A 108 -8.72 6.62 -2.82
C LEU A 108 -8.08 6.76 -1.43
N VAL A 109 -7.77 5.65 -0.76
CA VAL A 109 -7.10 5.65 0.55
C VAL A 109 -5.76 6.37 0.48
N ALA A 110 -4.92 6.04 -0.50
CA ALA A 110 -3.63 6.68 -0.69
C ALA A 110 -3.76 8.20 -0.89
N THR A 111 -4.74 8.64 -1.69
CA THR A 111 -4.99 10.07 -1.96
C THR A 111 -5.43 10.80 -0.70
N ILE A 112 -6.35 10.21 0.09
CA ILE A 112 -6.87 10.82 1.31
C ILE A 112 -5.81 10.85 2.42
N LEU A 113 -5.00 9.80 2.54
CA LEU A 113 -3.90 9.78 3.51
C LEU A 113 -2.85 10.85 3.19
N ARG A 114 -2.50 11.05 1.92
CA ARG A 114 -1.61 12.15 1.51
C ARG A 114 -2.13 13.51 1.97
N TRP A 115 -3.42 13.76 1.68
CA TRP A 115 -4.05 15.00 2.09
C TRP A 115 -4.04 15.15 3.63
N GLY A 116 -4.32 14.08 4.37
CA GLY A 116 -4.32 14.07 5.83
C GLY A 116 -2.96 14.30 6.48
N LEU A 117 -1.85 13.84 5.84
CA LEU A 117 -0.50 14.04 6.36
C LEU A 117 -0.08 15.52 6.40
N VAL A 118 -0.59 16.31 5.47
CA VAL A 118 -0.27 17.75 5.34
C VAL A 118 -1.12 18.63 6.27
N GLN A 119 -2.21 18.11 6.84
CA GLN A 119 -3.11 18.87 7.70
C GLN A 119 -2.52 19.13 9.10
N ASP A 120 -2.77 20.33 9.63
CA ASP A 120 -2.30 20.74 10.96
C ASP A 120 -3.34 20.48 12.05
N SER A 121 -4.63 20.59 11.70
CA SER A 121 -5.72 20.47 12.66
C SER A 121 -5.91 19.01 13.14
N PRO A 122 -5.90 18.76 14.46
CA PRO A 122 -6.15 17.42 14.99
C PRO A 122 -7.55 16.90 14.64
N LYS A 123 -8.55 17.77 14.52
CA LYS A 123 -9.91 17.40 14.11
C LYS A 123 -9.93 16.90 12.67
N MET A 124 -9.18 17.53 11.76
CA MET A 124 -9.09 17.12 10.36
C MET A 124 -8.34 15.80 10.21
N LYS A 125 -7.32 15.53 11.04
CA LYS A 125 -6.64 14.22 11.07
C LYS A 125 -7.58 13.10 11.48
N ILE A 126 -8.37 13.31 12.54
CA ILE A 126 -9.37 12.33 12.98
C ILE A 126 -10.40 12.10 11.87
N GLY A 127 -10.87 13.16 11.21
CA GLY A 127 -11.77 13.05 10.07
C GLY A 127 -11.18 12.21 8.93
N THR A 128 -9.89 12.43 8.61
CA THR A 128 -9.18 11.64 7.61
C THR A 128 -9.18 10.15 7.95
N TYR A 129 -8.87 9.77 9.18
CA TYR A 129 -8.88 8.35 9.60
C TYR A 129 -10.27 7.73 9.56
N ILE A 130 -11.31 8.49 9.92
CA ILE A 130 -12.71 8.02 9.83
C ILE A 130 -13.07 7.74 8.36
N VAL A 131 -12.76 8.67 7.45
CA VAL A 131 -13.03 8.50 6.01
C VAL A 131 -12.27 7.32 5.45
N VAL A 132 -10.98 7.18 5.76
CA VAL A 132 -10.17 6.04 5.33
C VAL A 132 -10.75 4.72 5.85
N GLY A 133 -11.11 4.66 7.14
CA GLY A 133 -11.74 3.48 7.73
C GLY A 133 -13.07 3.12 7.05
N SER A 134 -13.88 4.12 6.70
CA SER A 134 -15.14 3.91 5.97
C SER A 134 -14.92 3.36 4.56
N ILE A 135 -13.91 3.86 3.85
CA ILE A 135 -13.57 3.35 2.51
C ILE A 135 -13.08 1.91 2.60
N VAL A 136 -12.19 1.60 3.54
CA VAL A 136 -11.70 0.23 3.75
C VAL A 136 -12.87 -0.71 4.05
N LEU A 137 -13.79 -0.30 4.93
CA LEU A 137 -14.99 -1.09 5.24
C LEU A 137 -15.85 -1.33 4.01
N LEU A 138 -16.10 -0.30 3.18
CA LEU A 138 -16.87 -0.43 1.95
C LEU A 138 -16.18 -1.36 0.93
N VAL A 139 -14.86 -1.29 0.81
CA VAL A 139 -14.09 -2.20 -0.06
C VAL A 139 -14.22 -3.64 0.43
N VAL A 140 -14.11 -3.88 1.73
CA VAL A 140 -14.25 -5.23 2.31
C VAL A 140 -15.68 -5.77 2.10
N LEU A 141 -16.70 -4.96 2.39
CA LEU A 141 -18.10 -5.35 2.19
C LEU A 141 -18.39 -5.61 0.70
N GLY A 142 -17.91 -4.77 -0.19
CA GLY A 142 -18.03 -4.96 -1.63
C GLY A 142 -17.32 -6.22 -2.13
N TYR A 143 -16.12 -6.50 -1.58
CA TYR A 143 -15.35 -7.70 -1.89
C TYR A 143 -16.11 -8.99 -1.50
N VAL A 144 -16.63 -9.03 -0.27
CA VAL A 144 -17.43 -10.15 0.23
C VAL A 144 -18.76 -10.24 -0.51
N GLY A 145 -19.44 -9.12 -0.74
CA GLY A 145 -20.70 -9.06 -1.46
C GLY A 145 -20.58 -9.61 -2.91
N MET A 146 -19.54 -9.22 -3.64
CA MET A 146 -19.29 -9.75 -4.98
C MET A 146 -19.11 -11.27 -4.97
N ALA A 147 -18.44 -11.83 -3.99
CA ALA A 147 -18.27 -13.27 -3.84
C ALA A 147 -19.60 -13.99 -3.58
N SER A 148 -20.56 -13.34 -2.92
CA SER A 148 -21.85 -13.92 -2.56
C SER A 148 -22.91 -13.77 -3.64
N PHE A 149 -22.93 -12.64 -4.36
CA PHE A 149 -23.97 -12.33 -5.34
C PHE A 149 -23.69 -12.90 -6.74
N ILE A 150 -22.43 -13.12 -7.12
CA ILE A 150 -22.05 -13.58 -8.45
C ILE A 150 -21.69 -15.07 -8.39
N GLN A 151 -22.55 -15.89 -7.78
CA GLN A 151 -22.35 -17.35 -7.75
C GLN A 151 -22.91 -18.08 -8.98
N GLU A 152 -23.88 -17.51 -9.67
CA GLU A 152 -24.57 -18.15 -10.80
C GLU A 152 -24.28 -17.44 -12.12
N GLY A 153 -23.82 -18.20 -13.11
CA GLY A 153 -24.03 -17.88 -14.52
C GLY A 153 -22.95 -17.08 -15.24
N ALA A 154 -21.77 -16.88 -14.71
CA ALA A 154 -20.71 -16.22 -15.46
C ALA A 154 -19.46 -17.12 -15.59
N PHE A 155 -18.66 -16.84 -16.56
CA PHE A 155 -17.47 -17.52 -17.00
C PHE A 155 -16.65 -18.21 -15.89
N TYR A 156 -16.74 -19.53 -15.80
CA TYR A 156 -15.91 -20.33 -14.90
C TYR A 156 -14.70 -20.85 -15.65
N LEU A 157 -13.51 -20.59 -15.12
CA LEU A 157 -12.29 -21.24 -15.54
C LEU A 157 -12.06 -22.44 -14.62
N LEU A 158 -12.08 -23.63 -15.18
CA LEU A 158 -11.71 -24.87 -14.50
C LEU A 158 -10.18 -24.99 -14.55
N ALA A 159 -9.52 -24.88 -13.41
CA ALA A 159 -8.09 -25.07 -13.31
C ALA A 159 -7.78 -26.37 -12.54
N PRO A 160 -7.00 -27.28 -13.11
CA PRO A 160 -6.55 -28.49 -12.41
C PRO A 160 -5.62 -28.13 -11.24
N TRP A 161 -5.46 -29.06 -10.31
CA TRP A 161 -4.61 -28.91 -9.12
C TRP A 161 -3.17 -28.48 -9.43
N ASP A 162 -2.63 -28.93 -10.56
CA ASP A 162 -1.28 -28.59 -11.03
C ASP A 162 -1.12 -27.05 -11.20
N SER A 163 -2.16 -26.40 -11.70
CA SER A 163 -2.18 -24.93 -11.88
C SER A 163 -2.09 -24.19 -10.54
N PHE A 164 -2.65 -24.76 -9.47
CA PHE A 164 -2.52 -24.21 -8.12
C PHE A 164 -1.09 -24.33 -7.57
N LEU A 165 -0.44 -25.47 -7.78
CA LEU A 165 0.95 -25.64 -7.40
C LEU A 165 1.87 -24.67 -8.14
N VAL A 166 1.66 -24.50 -9.45
CA VAL A 166 2.40 -23.53 -10.26
C VAL A 166 2.15 -22.09 -9.78
N PHE A 167 0.88 -21.76 -9.47
CA PHE A 167 0.55 -20.43 -8.92
C PHE A 167 1.23 -20.19 -7.56
N THR A 168 1.18 -21.19 -6.67
CA THR A 168 1.81 -21.12 -5.34
C THR A 168 3.33 -20.94 -5.45
N LEU A 169 3.98 -21.73 -6.31
CA LEU A 169 5.42 -21.61 -6.56
C LEU A 169 5.78 -20.26 -7.16
N SER A 170 5.02 -19.75 -8.13
CA SER A 170 5.25 -18.45 -8.73
C SER A 170 5.08 -17.31 -7.73
N LEU A 171 4.13 -17.42 -6.81
CA LEU A 171 3.90 -16.45 -5.74
C LEU A 171 5.05 -16.45 -4.72
N VAL A 172 5.54 -17.63 -4.33
CA VAL A 172 6.71 -17.77 -3.45
C VAL A 172 7.97 -17.20 -4.10
N ILE A 173 8.22 -17.51 -5.37
CA ILE A 173 9.35 -16.97 -6.13
C ILE A 173 9.25 -15.44 -6.26
N SER A 174 8.05 -14.92 -6.51
CA SER A 174 7.82 -13.47 -6.61
C SER A 174 8.09 -12.75 -5.28
N ILE A 175 7.66 -13.34 -4.15
CA ILE A 175 7.95 -12.82 -2.81
C ILE A 175 9.45 -12.89 -2.52
N TRP A 176 10.12 -13.96 -2.92
CA TRP A 176 11.56 -14.12 -2.75
C TRP A 176 12.35 -13.07 -3.53
N ASN A 177 12.05 -12.91 -4.81
CA ASN A 177 12.68 -11.90 -5.68
C ASN A 177 12.40 -10.47 -5.21
N TRP A 178 11.19 -10.21 -4.67
CA TRP A 178 10.85 -8.92 -4.08
C TRP A 178 11.71 -8.62 -2.84
N LYS A 179 11.94 -9.63 -1.99
CA LYS A 179 12.79 -9.50 -0.81
C LYS A 179 14.23 -9.13 -1.18
N GLU A 180 14.79 -9.74 -2.23
CA GLU A 180 16.12 -9.40 -2.74
C GLU A 180 16.19 -7.99 -3.35
N ALA A 181 15.13 -7.52 -3.99
CA ALA A 181 15.06 -6.19 -4.58
C ALA A 181 14.93 -5.05 -3.54
N VAL A 182 14.32 -5.36 -2.38
CA VAL A 182 14.11 -4.37 -1.29
C VAL A 182 15.31 -4.29 -0.34
N PHE A 183 16.13 -5.36 -0.25
CA PHE A 183 17.28 -5.43 0.66
C PHE A 183 18.64 -5.21 -0.04
N ARG A 184 18.67 -4.88 -1.32
CA ARG A 184 19.85 -4.36 -2.04
C ARG A 184 19.78 -2.85 -2.13
#